data_b0d1061fd2780f866366c6094e872478
#
_entry.id   b0d1061fd2780f866366c6094e872478
#
_cell.length_a   1.000
_cell.length_b   1.000
_cell.length_c   1.000
_cell.angle_alpha   90.00
_cell.angle_beta   90.00
_cell.angle_gamma   90.00
#
_symmetry.space_group_name_H-M   'P 1'
#
loop_
_entity.id
_entity.type
_entity.pdbx_description
1 polymer ?
#
loop_
_entity_poly.entity_id
_entity_poly.type
_entity_poly.pdbx_seq_one_letter_code
_entity_poly.pdbx_strand_id
1 'polypeptide(L)'
;MTQPSDRPGIRALHARAYSSRWHRFVGLYVVGVLVFLGCMGCAEHLGLSRLWIGPIFLFVTVMVYALIGISGRTGSPEEYYVAGRRIPPIYNGMAAAADWMSAASFISLAGALYLQGYGGTPENPGGLAYVLGWTGGFVLVALLVAPHLRAMRLYTLPDFFQQRFGGSWPRIIAALSAVLCSFTYVVAQIYGVGLIASRLTGVQFEIGIMLGLGGVLVCSFLGGMKAITWTQVSQYIVVLLAFLAPMSWLAYKQLGNPVAAVAYDSHLQAIADMETRLLAAPEELQVRQEFERRAQVLEYKLSNVAQNLEQERQLLQERVRYLRSIHSDMASIVQANRELVNLPRTPEEAKILWQEQMHEYRQRSQPLNGVPRHTLPFAGDPEGSPQEQALFDKSRRNFLALMFCLMLGTAGLPHLLTRYYT
;
A
#
# COMPACT_ATOMS: atom_id res chain seq x y z
N MET A 1 35.28 24.00 -36.82
CA MET A 1 36.21 23.09 -36.14
C MET A 1 35.37 22.24 -35.19
N THR A 2 35.08 21.00 -35.56
CA THR A 2 34.36 20.05 -34.73
C THR A 2 35.26 19.56 -33.59
N GLN A 3 34.84 19.67 -32.35
CA GLN A 3 35.62 19.17 -31.21
C GLN A 3 35.94 17.67 -31.38
N PRO A 4 37.13 17.20 -30.96
CA PRO A 4 37.53 15.79 -31.11
C PRO A 4 36.57 14.78 -30.45
N SER A 5 35.71 15.23 -29.52
CA SER A 5 34.69 14.44 -28.80
C SER A 5 33.48 14.03 -29.66
N ASP A 6 33.34 14.56 -30.89
CA ASP A 6 32.12 14.33 -31.71
C ASP A 6 32.21 13.12 -32.64
N ARG A 7 33.32 12.37 -32.65
CA ARG A 7 33.42 11.13 -33.42
C ARG A 7 32.54 10.04 -32.84
N PRO A 8 31.62 9.41 -33.62
CA PRO A 8 30.66 8.42 -33.12
C PRO A 8 31.29 7.24 -32.37
N GLY A 9 32.54 6.85 -32.75
CA GLY A 9 33.27 5.78 -32.07
C GLY A 9 33.74 6.15 -30.65
N ILE A 10 34.15 7.42 -30.44
CA ILE A 10 34.62 7.91 -29.15
C ILE A 10 33.41 8.03 -28.18
N ARG A 11 32.27 8.51 -28.67
CA ARG A 11 31.03 8.54 -27.87
C ARG A 11 30.57 7.13 -27.43
N ALA A 12 30.68 6.15 -28.34
CA ALA A 12 30.33 4.75 -28.01
C ALA A 12 31.28 4.12 -26.99
N LEU A 13 32.61 4.44 -27.07
CA LEU A 13 33.59 3.98 -26.08
C LEU A 13 33.38 4.62 -24.72
N HIS A 14 33.11 5.91 -24.65
CA HIS A 14 32.78 6.59 -23.39
C HIS A 14 31.48 6.08 -22.78
N ALA A 15 30.45 5.82 -23.58
CA ALA A 15 29.19 5.23 -23.09
C ALA A 15 29.41 3.81 -22.55
N ARG A 16 30.22 2.97 -23.20
CA ARG A 16 30.57 1.62 -22.72
C ARG A 16 31.39 1.65 -21.43
N ALA A 17 32.40 2.54 -21.36
CA ALA A 17 33.22 2.68 -20.15
C ALA A 17 32.39 3.20 -18.96
N TYR A 18 31.50 4.15 -19.21
CA TYR A 18 30.57 4.66 -18.20
C TYR A 18 29.62 3.56 -17.70
N SER A 19 29.02 2.79 -18.60
CA SER A 19 28.15 1.66 -18.26
C SER A 19 28.88 0.59 -17.45
N SER A 20 30.10 0.21 -17.86
CA SER A 20 30.92 -0.79 -17.15
C SER A 20 31.26 -0.39 -15.71
N ARG A 21 31.52 0.89 -15.46
CA ARG A 21 31.78 1.41 -14.11
C ARG A 21 30.60 1.25 -13.19
N TRP A 22 29.39 1.51 -13.71
CA TRP A 22 28.15 1.38 -12.94
C TRP A 22 27.75 -0.07 -12.67
N HIS A 23 27.99 -0.98 -13.62
CA HIS A 23 27.77 -2.42 -13.38
C HIS A 23 28.65 -2.94 -12.25
N ARG A 24 29.90 -2.50 -12.17
CA ARG A 24 30.80 -2.85 -11.04
C ARG A 24 30.31 -2.28 -9.71
N PHE A 25 29.85 -1.03 -9.70
CA PHE A 25 29.30 -0.40 -8.50
C PHE A 25 28.06 -1.16 -7.99
N VAL A 26 27.10 -1.44 -8.88
CA VAL A 26 25.90 -2.20 -8.55
C VAL A 26 26.24 -3.62 -8.10
N GLY A 27 27.18 -4.30 -8.77
CA GLY A 27 27.65 -5.63 -8.35
C GLY A 27 28.26 -5.61 -6.95
N LEU A 28 29.12 -4.64 -6.65
CA LEU A 28 29.72 -4.47 -5.31
C LEU A 28 28.65 -4.19 -4.26
N TYR A 29 27.66 -3.38 -4.61
CA TYR A 29 26.53 -3.08 -3.72
C TYR A 29 25.71 -4.35 -3.39
N VAL A 30 25.37 -5.16 -4.41
CA VAL A 30 24.67 -6.44 -4.21
C VAL A 30 25.45 -7.37 -3.30
N VAL A 31 26.75 -7.53 -3.56
CA VAL A 31 27.64 -8.34 -2.69
C VAL A 31 27.66 -7.79 -1.26
N GLY A 32 27.76 -6.47 -1.10
CA GLY A 32 27.72 -5.82 0.21
C GLY A 32 26.42 -6.10 0.98
N VAL A 33 25.27 -6.02 0.29
CA VAL A 33 23.97 -6.37 0.89
C VAL A 33 23.92 -7.84 1.31
N LEU A 34 24.37 -8.76 0.46
CA LEU A 34 24.37 -10.19 0.79
C LEU A 34 25.30 -10.53 1.96
N VAL A 35 26.47 -9.89 2.01
CA VAL A 35 27.42 -10.03 3.14
C VAL A 35 26.78 -9.48 4.41
N PHE A 36 26.14 -8.31 4.37
CA PHE A 36 25.45 -7.73 5.51
C PHE A 36 24.34 -8.67 6.04
N LEU A 37 23.52 -9.23 5.14
CA LEU A 37 22.48 -10.19 5.50
C LEU A 37 23.09 -11.46 6.16
N GLY A 38 24.18 -11.98 5.59
CA GLY A 38 24.91 -13.12 6.16
C GLY A 38 25.48 -12.82 7.55
N CYS A 39 26.10 -11.64 7.73
CA CYS A 39 26.60 -11.20 9.02
C CYS A 39 25.48 -11.08 10.07
N MET A 40 24.33 -10.54 9.70
CA MET A 40 23.18 -10.41 10.59
C MET A 40 22.62 -11.78 10.97
N GLY A 41 22.51 -12.71 10.02
CA GLY A 41 22.12 -14.09 10.30
C GLY A 41 23.09 -14.81 11.25
N CYS A 42 24.40 -14.66 11.03
CA CYS A 42 25.42 -15.18 11.96
C CYS A 42 25.31 -14.53 13.35
N ALA A 43 25.09 -13.22 13.42
CA ALA A 43 24.93 -12.51 14.69
C ALA A 43 23.69 -12.99 15.47
N GLU A 44 22.58 -13.25 14.80
CA GLU A 44 21.38 -13.85 15.42
C GLU A 44 21.70 -15.24 15.98
N HIS A 45 22.40 -16.09 15.23
CA HIS A 45 22.86 -17.42 15.73
C HIS A 45 23.84 -17.32 16.89
N LEU A 46 24.64 -16.25 16.96
CA LEU A 46 25.56 -16.00 18.07
C LEU A 46 24.89 -15.37 19.30
N GLY A 47 23.57 -15.17 19.27
CA GLY A 47 22.79 -14.71 20.42
C GLY A 47 22.45 -13.23 20.41
N LEU A 48 22.57 -12.53 19.27
CA LEU A 48 22.06 -11.15 19.14
C LEU A 48 20.55 -11.12 19.38
N SER A 49 20.10 -10.32 20.33
CA SER A 49 18.69 -10.18 20.63
C SER A 49 17.93 -9.60 19.41
N ARG A 50 16.78 -10.18 19.10
CA ARG A 50 15.89 -9.74 18.00
C ARG A 50 15.46 -8.29 18.10
N LEU A 51 15.46 -7.73 19.31
CA LEU A 51 15.18 -6.31 19.55
C LEU A 51 16.16 -5.37 18.83
N TRP A 52 17.40 -5.80 18.60
CA TRP A 52 18.43 -5.00 17.93
C TRP A 52 18.47 -5.17 16.42
N ILE A 53 17.90 -6.24 15.89
CA ILE A 53 17.93 -6.53 14.45
C ILE A 53 17.25 -5.41 13.65
N GLY A 54 16.01 -5.04 14.03
CA GLY A 54 15.27 -3.97 13.36
C GLY A 54 15.98 -2.62 13.35
N PRO A 55 16.41 -2.09 14.52
CA PRO A 55 17.19 -0.85 14.60
C PRO A 55 18.48 -0.87 13.77
N ILE A 56 19.24 -1.97 13.78
CA ILE A 56 20.48 -2.12 12.99
C ILE A 56 20.18 -2.04 11.50
N PHE A 57 19.15 -2.78 11.02
CA PHE A 57 18.74 -2.73 9.62
C PHE A 57 18.33 -1.31 9.21
N LEU A 58 17.52 -0.65 10.02
CA LEU A 58 17.08 0.72 9.76
C LEU A 58 18.26 1.69 9.67
N PHE A 59 19.16 1.65 10.65
CA PHE A 59 20.32 2.53 10.71
C PHE A 59 21.27 2.32 9.53
N VAL A 60 21.64 1.06 9.24
CA VAL A 60 22.54 0.72 8.12
C VAL A 60 21.92 1.14 6.80
N THR A 61 20.63 0.89 6.59
CA THR A 61 19.93 1.24 5.36
C THR A 61 19.90 2.77 5.15
N VAL A 62 19.51 3.53 6.18
CA VAL A 62 19.50 5.00 6.11
C VAL A 62 20.90 5.55 5.87
N MET A 63 21.93 5.01 6.55
CA MET A 63 23.32 5.44 6.36
C MET A 63 23.81 5.18 4.94
N VAL A 64 23.56 3.99 4.39
CA VAL A 64 23.94 3.65 3.02
C VAL A 64 23.28 4.58 2.01
N TYR A 65 21.98 4.85 2.17
CA TYR A 65 21.29 5.76 1.26
C TYR A 65 21.75 7.21 1.41
N ALA A 66 22.05 7.67 2.61
CA ALA A 66 22.64 8.98 2.83
C ALA A 66 24.02 9.10 2.17
N LEU A 67 24.87 8.06 2.27
CA LEU A 67 26.19 8.03 1.61
C LEU A 67 26.06 8.05 0.09
N ILE A 68 25.12 7.32 -0.50
CA ILE A 68 24.83 7.38 -1.94
C ILE A 68 24.36 8.79 -2.33
N GLY A 69 23.45 9.37 -1.54
CA GLY A 69 22.95 10.73 -1.75
C GLY A 69 24.06 11.77 -1.71
N ILE A 70 24.93 11.73 -0.70
CA ILE A 70 26.08 12.63 -0.56
C ILE A 70 27.08 12.43 -1.70
N SER A 71 27.34 11.18 -2.09
CA SER A 71 28.24 10.88 -3.22
C SER A 71 27.69 11.37 -4.56
N GLY A 72 26.38 11.48 -4.68
CA GLY A 72 25.66 12.02 -5.84
C GLY A 72 25.56 13.53 -5.89
N ARG A 73 26.09 14.26 -4.88
CA ARG A 73 26.00 15.72 -4.80
C ARG A 73 26.48 16.39 -6.09
N THR A 74 25.79 17.44 -6.50
CA THR A 74 26.11 18.19 -7.71
C THR A 74 25.77 19.67 -7.57
N GLY A 75 26.57 20.52 -8.21
CA GLY A 75 26.29 21.96 -8.36
C GLY A 75 25.77 22.32 -9.74
N SER A 76 25.66 21.35 -10.67
CA SER A 76 25.16 21.59 -12.01
C SER A 76 23.63 21.47 -12.07
N PRO A 77 22.93 22.50 -12.58
CA PRO A 77 21.47 22.42 -12.75
C PRO A 77 21.02 21.23 -13.62
N GLU A 78 21.77 20.91 -14.67
CA GLU A 78 21.45 19.78 -15.54
C GLU A 78 21.54 18.43 -14.82
N GLU A 79 22.55 18.23 -13.98
CA GLU A 79 22.64 17.02 -13.16
C GLU A 79 21.59 17.00 -12.04
N TYR A 80 21.27 18.18 -11.49
CA TYR A 80 20.30 18.30 -10.40
C TYR A 80 18.87 17.99 -10.86
N TYR A 81 18.41 18.56 -11.97
CA TYR A 81 17.03 18.39 -12.44
C TYR A 81 16.81 17.14 -13.30
N VAL A 82 17.77 16.76 -14.13
CA VAL A 82 17.60 15.67 -15.11
C VAL A 82 18.74 14.65 -15.12
N ALA A 83 19.52 14.58 -14.04
CA ALA A 83 20.67 13.67 -13.88
C ALA A 83 21.66 13.68 -15.04
N GLY A 84 21.82 14.84 -15.71
CA GLY A 84 22.65 15.01 -16.88
C GLY A 84 22.20 14.23 -18.12
N ARG A 85 21.00 13.64 -18.12
CA ARG A 85 20.46 12.77 -19.19
C ARG A 85 21.39 11.62 -19.59
N ARG A 86 22.15 11.12 -18.61
CA ARG A 86 23.20 10.08 -18.82
C ARG A 86 22.90 8.77 -18.11
N ILE A 87 21.75 8.65 -17.47
CA ILE A 87 21.35 7.40 -16.77
C ILE A 87 21.12 6.31 -17.83
N PRO A 88 21.80 5.17 -17.75
CA PRO A 88 21.53 4.06 -18.65
C PRO A 88 20.08 3.55 -18.50
N PRO A 89 19.40 3.15 -19.59
CA PRO A 89 17.96 2.80 -19.57
C PRO A 89 17.58 1.75 -18.53
N ILE A 90 18.43 0.75 -18.32
CA ILE A 90 18.17 -0.31 -17.34
C ILE A 90 18.08 0.25 -15.90
N TYR A 91 18.98 1.17 -15.53
CA TYR A 91 18.97 1.76 -14.19
C TYR A 91 17.84 2.78 -14.03
N ASN A 92 17.47 3.49 -15.09
CA ASN A 92 16.29 4.34 -15.06
C ASN A 92 15.00 3.52 -14.94
N GLY A 93 14.95 2.36 -15.60
CA GLY A 93 13.86 1.40 -15.44
C GLY A 93 13.75 0.83 -14.01
N MET A 94 14.90 0.46 -13.40
CA MET A 94 14.96 0.03 -12.00
C MET A 94 14.47 1.13 -11.04
N ALA A 95 14.89 2.37 -11.27
CA ALA A 95 14.46 3.51 -10.47
C ALA A 95 12.96 3.80 -10.64
N ALA A 96 12.43 3.71 -11.88
CA ALA A 96 10.99 3.82 -12.13
C ALA A 96 10.18 2.69 -11.47
N ALA A 97 10.70 1.45 -11.50
CA ALA A 97 10.08 0.33 -10.78
C ALA A 97 10.10 0.55 -9.25
N ALA A 98 11.17 1.15 -8.71
CA ALA A 98 11.23 1.52 -7.29
C ALA A 98 10.16 2.56 -6.89
N ASP A 99 9.75 3.44 -7.80
CA ASP A 99 8.64 4.38 -7.54
C ASP A 99 7.30 3.65 -7.35
N TRP A 100 7.08 2.50 -8.02
CA TRP A 100 5.92 1.64 -7.77
C TRP A 100 6.03 0.92 -6.41
N MET A 101 7.24 0.57 -5.99
CA MET A 101 7.54 -0.15 -4.74
C MET A 101 7.51 0.79 -3.53
N SER A 102 6.33 1.29 -3.19
CA SER A 102 6.10 2.25 -2.10
C SER A 102 5.42 1.59 -0.89
N ALA A 103 5.27 2.34 0.21
CA ALA A 103 4.49 1.91 1.35
C ALA A 103 3.04 1.55 0.96
N ALA A 104 2.46 2.26 0.01
CA ALA A 104 1.11 1.97 -0.49
C ALA A 104 1.01 0.60 -1.15
N SER A 105 1.98 0.20 -1.98
CA SER A 105 1.95 -1.10 -2.66
C SER A 105 2.31 -2.26 -1.73
N PHE A 106 3.33 -2.12 -0.87
CA PHE A 106 3.80 -3.23 -0.02
C PHE A 106 3.03 -3.40 1.28
N ILE A 107 2.45 -2.33 1.83
CA ILE A 107 1.71 -2.39 3.10
C ILE A 107 0.21 -2.36 2.81
N SER A 108 -0.28 -1.27 2.21
CA SER A 108 -1.73 -1.07 2.04
C SER A 108 -2.33 -2.04 1.04
N LEU A 109 -1.71 -2.21 -0.14
CA LEU A 109 -2.24 -3.11 -1.18
C LEU A 109 -2.15 -4.58 -0.76
N ALA A 110 -1.03 -5.00 -0.15
CA ALA A 110 -0.90 -6.36 0.38
C ALA A 110 -1.95 -6.62 1.46
N GLY A 111 -2.18 -5.66 2.35
CA GLY A 111 -3.25 -5.74 3.36
C GLY A 111 -4.64 -5.79 2.74
N ALA A 112 -4.93 -4.98 1.71
CA ALA A 112 -6.21 -5.01 1.01
C ALA A 112 -6.46 -6.35 0.29
N LEU A 113 -5.45 -6.90 -0.38
CA LEU A 113 -5.54 -8.24 -1.00
C LEU A 113 -5.79 -9.34 0.05
N TYR A 114 -5.12 -9.24 1.20
CA TYR A 114 -5.28 -10.22 2.28
C TYR A 114 -6.68 -10.16 2.90
N LEU A 115 -7.19 -8.95 3.20
CA LEU A 115 -8.46 -8.76 3.91
C LEU A 115 -9.69 -8.84 3.00
N GLN A 116 -9.60 -8.33 1.78
CA GLN A 116 -10.74 -8.12 0.87
C GLN A 116 -10.70 -9.01 -0.38
N GLY A 117 -9.57 -9.69 -0.63
CA GLY A 117 -9.38 -10.48 -1.85
C GLY A 117 -9.26 -9.63 -3.12
N TYR A 118 -9.59 -10.23 -4.26
CA TYR A 118 -9.46 -9.59 -5.57
C TYR A 118 -10.55 -8.59 -5.87
N GLY A 119 -11.81 -8.97 -5.63
CA GLY A 119 -12.98 -8.18 -6.01
C GLY A 119 -13.39 -7.14 -4.97
N GLY A 120 -13.14 -7.44 -3.68
CA GLY A 120 -13.67 -6.62 -2.59
C GLY A 120 -15.19 -6.62 -2.52
N THR A 121 -15.77 -5.55 -1.98
CA THR A 121 -17.21 -5.32 -1.98
C THR A 121 -17.62 -4.37 -3.10
N PRO A 122 -18.91 -4.25 -3.45
CA PRO A 122 -19.37 -3.28 -4.44
C PRO A 122 -19.04 -1.82 -4.09
N GLU A 123 -18.94 -1.51 -2.79
CA GLU A 123 -18.60 -0.19 -2.27
C GLU A 123 -17.08 0.03 -2.20
N ASN A 124 -16.34 -1.03 -1.88
CA ASN A 124 -14.89 -1.02 -1.70
C ASN A 124 -14.25 -2.08 -2.62
N PRO A 125 -13.91 -1.73 -3.86
CA PRO A 125 -13.24 -2.63 -4.79
C PRO A 125 -11.96 -3.21 -4.18
N GLY A 126 -11.72 -4.50 -4.41
CA GLY A 126 -10.59 -5.23 -3.83
C GLY A 126 -9.24 -4.93 -4.48
N GLY A 127 -8.22 -5.62 -4.01
CA GLY A 127 -6.82 -5.33 -4.35
C GLY A 127 -6.48 -5.46 -5.83
N LEU A 128 -7.18 -6.30 -6.60
CA LEU A 128 -6.85 -6.51 -8.02
C LEU A 128 -7.05 -5.25 -8.87
N ALA A 129 -8.07 -4.42 -8.59
CA ALA A 129 -8.29 -3.15 -9.28
C ALA A 129 -7.09 -2.19 -9.09
N TYR A 130 -6.52 -2.17 -7.88
CA TYR A 130 -5.33 -1.37 -7.58
C TYR A 130 -4.08 -1.88 -8.30
N VAL A 131 -3.85 -3.21 -8.30
CA VAL A 131 -2.71 -3.81 -9.01
C VAL A 131 -2.76 -3.47 -10.49
N LEU A 132 -3.90 -3.69 -11.15
CA LEU A 132 -4.08 -3.45 -12.58
C LEU A 132 -4.02 -1.96 -12.92
N GLY A 133 -4.65 -1.11 -12.11
CA GLY A 133 -4.69 0.33 -12.31
C GLY A 133 -3.30 0.96 -12.18
N TRP A 134 -2.58 0.72 -11.10
CA TRP A 134 -1.24 1.27 -10.90
C TRP A 134 -0.24 0.72 -11.92
N THR A 135 -0.19 -0.59 -12.11
CA THR A 135 0.71 -1.20 -13.12
C THR A 135 0.38 -0.69 -14.53
N GLY A 136 -0.91 -0.65 -14.87
CA GLY A 136 -1.37 -0.12 -16.16
C GLY A 136 -0.96 1.35 -16.37
N GLY A 137 -0.99 2.18 -15.32
CA GLY A 137 -0.52 3.57 -15.36
C GLY A 137 0.96 3.70 -15.70
N PHE A 138 1.83 2.90 -15.07
CA PHE A 138 3.26 2.87 -15.40
C PHE A 138 3.51 2.42 -16.83
N VAL A 139 2.81 1.37 -17.30
CA VAL A 139 2.90 0.89 -18.67
C VAL A 139 2.43 1.95 -19.65
N LEU A 140 1.31 2.60 -19.38
CA LEU A 140 0.77 3.68 -20.22
C LEU A 140 1.76 4.83 -20.37
N VAL A 141 2.36 5.28 -19.26
CA VAL A 141 3.40 6.33 -19.31
C VAL A 141 4.59 5.88 -20.12
N ALA A 142 5.11 4.68 -19.87
CA ALA A 142 6.30 4.17 -20.54
C ALA A 142 6.11 4.07 -22.07
N LEU A 143 4.94 3.63 -22.52
CA LEU A 143 4.66 3.40 -23.95
C LEU A 143 4.20 4.66 -24.69
N LEU A 144 3.32 5.47 -24.09
CA LEU A 144 2.67 6.59 -24.79
C LEU A 144 3.28 7.94 -24.44
N VAL A 145 3.61 8.21 -23.18
CA VAL A 145 3.98 9.54 -22.71
C VAL A 145 5.49 9.77 -22.73
N ALA A 146 6.27 8.80 -22.26
CA ALA A 146 7.70 8.91 -22.09
C ALA A 146 8.48 9.28 -23.38
N PRO A 147 8.18 8.71 -24.56
CA PRO A 147 8.86 9.08 -25.80
C PRO A 147 8.70 10.56 -26.15
N HIS A 148 7.49 11.11 -25.93
CA HIS A 148 7.18 12.51 -26.21
C HIS A 148 7.89 13.46 -25.22
N LEU A 149 7.84 13.16 -23.93
CA LEU A 149 8.52 13.95 -22.90
C LEU A 149 10.04 13.99 -23.13
N ARG A 150 10.63 12.85 -23.46
CA ARG A 150 12.07 12.75 -23.72
C ARG A 150 12.51 13.55 -24.96
N ALA A 151 11.68 13.54 -26.01
CA ALA A 151 11.98 14.28 -27.25
C ALA A 151 12.04 15.80 -27.03
N MET A 152 11.24 16.34 -26.11
CA MET A 152 11.16 17.79 -25.85
C MET A 152 12.35 18.34 -25.04
N ARG A 153 13.15 17.49 -24.40
CA ARG A 153 14.35 17.87 -23.62
C ARG A 153 14.14 18.97 -22.58
N LEU A 154 13.00 18.95 -21.91
CA LEU A 154 12.64 19.92 -20.86
C LEU A 154 13.24 19.54 -19.50
N TYR A 155 13.19 20.46 -18.53
CA TYR A 155 13.66 20.23 -17.16
C TYR A 155 12.53 19.88 -16.21
N THR A 156 11.35 20.49 -16.39
CA THR A 156 10.23 20.32 -15.49
C THR A 156 8.93 20.05 -16.24
N LEU A 157 7.97 19.43 -15.56
CA LEU A 157 6.65 19.22 -16.14
C LEU A 157 5.90 20.53 -16.45
N PRO A 158 5.92 21.57 -15.62
CA PRO A 158 5.34 22.88 -15.98
C PRO A 158 5.89 23.49 -17.28
N ASP A 159 7.15 23.26 -17.62
CA ASP A 159 7.74 23.73 -18.87
C ASP A 159 7.10 23.07 -20.10
N PHE A 160 6.69 21.80 -19.96
CA PHE A 160 5.93 21.10 -21.01
C PHE A 160 4.61 21.83 -21.33
N PHE A 161 3.86 22.19 -20.31
CA PHE A 161 2.58 22.90 -20.50
C PHE A 161 2.79 24.30 -21.10
N GLN A 162 3.83 25.00 -20.66
CA GLN A 162 4.19 26.29 -21.26
C GLN A 162 4.52 26.16 -22.74
N GLN A 163 5.32 25.19 -23.11
CA GLN A 163 5.74 24.99 -24.50
C GLN A 163 4.58 24.51 -25.39
N ARG A 164 3.70 23.67 -24.85
CA ARG A 164 2.58 23.09 -25.59
C ARG A 164 1.41 24.05 -25.82
N PHE A 165 1.09 24.88 -24.83
CA PHE A 165 -0.09 25.74 -24.85
C PHE A 165 0.22 27.23 -24.96
N GLY A 166 1.50 27.62 -24.80
CA GLY A 166 1.93 29.01 -24.80
C GLY A 166 1.54 29.78 -23.53
N GLY A 167 2.23 30.88 -23.28
CA GLY A 167 1.93 31.78 -22.16
C GLY A 167 2.38 31.29 -20.79
N SER A 168 2.19 32.13 -19.77
CA SER A 168 2.62 31.82 -18.39
C SER A 168 1.59 31.07 -17.58
N TRP A 169 0.30 31.24 -17.89
CA TRP A 169 -0.80 30.65 -17.13
C TRP A 169 -0.78 29.12 -17.09
N PRO A 170 -0.60 28.40 -18.25
CA PRO A 170 -0.52 26.93 -18.21
C PRO A 170 0.64 26.42 -17.35
N ARG A 171 1.78 27.12 -17.35
CA ARG A 171 2.92 26.80 -16.50
C ARG A 171 2.61 26.95 -15.02
N ILE A 172 1.95 28.06 -14.62
CA ILE A 172 1.60 28.34 -13.23
C ILE A 172 0.61 27.31 -12.72
N ILE A 173 -0.46 27.03 -13.49
CA ILE A 173 -1.46 26.03 -13.12
C ILE A 173 -0.82 24.66 -12.97
N ALA A 174 0.02 24.25 -13.92
CA ALA A 174 0.72 22.97 -13.84
C ALA A 174 1.68 22.89 -12.64
N ALA A 175 2.35 24.00 -12.30
CA ALA A 175 3.24 24.05 -11.13
C ALA A 175 2.45 23.92 -9.83
N LEU A 176 1.34 24.63 -9.66
CA LEU A 176 0.47 24.54 -8.49
C LEU A 176 -0.12 23.13 -8.35
N SER A 177 -0.60 22.56 -9.44
CA SER A 177 -1.13 21.18 -9.46
C SER A 177 -0.04 20.17 -9.09
N ALA A 178 1.17 20.32 -9.62
CA ALA A 178 2.29 19.43 -9.29
C ALA A 178 2.69 19.53 -7.82
N VAL A 179 2.69 20.74 -7.23
CA VAL A 179 2.97 20.93 -5.80
C VAL A 179 1.89 20.26 -4.95
N LEU A 180 0.61 20.44 -5.28
CA LEU A 180 -0.50 19.86 -4.54
C LEU A 180 -0.47 18.32 -4.58
N CYS A 181 -0.28 17.74 -5.76
CA CYS A 181 -0.16 16.28 -5.93
C CYS A 181 1.05 15.73 -5.16
N SER A 182 2.21 16.39 -5.27
CA SER A 182 3.43 15.95 -4.60
C SER A 182 3.31 16.08 -3.08
N PHE A 183 2.69 17.14 -2.57
CA PHE A 183 2.45 17.34 -1.14
C PHE A 183 1.60 16.21 -0.57
N THR A 184 0.46 15.91 -1.19
CA THR A 184 -0.43 14.82 -0.78
C THR A 184 0.29 13.47 -0.77
N TYR A 185 1.09 13.20 -1.81
CA TYR A 185 1.87 11.98 -1.91
C TYR A 185 2.92 11.87 -0.80
N VAL A 186 3.66 12.95 -0.52
CA VAL A 186 4.70 12.99 0.53
C VAL A 186 4.10 12.75 1.91
N VAL A 187 2.95 13.35 2.22
CA VAL A 187 2.25 13.12 3.51
C VAL A 187 1.94 11.65 3.71
N ALA A 188 1.39 10.97 2.69
CA ALA A 188 1.11 9.54 2.76
C ALA A 188 2.38 8.69 2.96
N GLN A 189 3.48 9.04 2.28
CA GLN A 189 4.75 8.31 2.41
C GLN A 189 5.38 8.51 3.80
N ILE A 190 5.36 9.72 4.32
CA ILE A 190 5.90 10.04 5.67
C ILE A 190 5.14 9.27 6.75
N TYR A 191 3.81 9.16 6.62
CA TYR A 191 3.00 8.34 7.51
C TYR A 191 3.46 6.87 7.50
N GLY A 192 3.65 6.29 6.31
CA GLY A 192 4.15 4.92 6.16
C GLY A 192 5.53 4.71 6.79
N VAL A 193 6.45 5.66 6.59
CA VAL A 193 7.80 5.63 7.19
C VAL A 193 7.72 5.66 8.71
N GLY A 194 6.90 6.57 9.28
CA GLY A 194 6.70 6.66 10.73
C GLY A 194 6.18 5.37 11.34
N LEU A 195 5.18 4.75 10.67
CA LEU A 195 4.60 3.48 11.10
C LEU A 195 5.63 2.35 11.13
N ILE A 196 6.41 2.18 10.06
CA ILE A 196 7.42 1.13 9.97
C ILE A 196 8.57 1.38 10.94
N ALA A 197 9.08 2.61 11.03
CA ALA A 197 10.15 2.95 11.96
C ALA A 197 9.72 2.67 13.41
N SER A 198 8.52 3.10 13.80
CA SER A 198 7.97 2.83 15.13
C SER A 198 7.85 1.33 15.41
N ARG A 199 7.37 0.55 14.47
CA ARG A 199 7.22 -0.92 14.61
C ARG A 199 8.56 -1.65 14.70
N LEU A 200 9.58 -1.23 13.94
CA LEU A 200 10.89 -1.88 13.91
C LEU A 200 11.77 -1.51 15.09
N THR A 201 11.66 -0.28 15.60
CA THR A 201 12.57 0.23 16.62
C THR A 201 11.92 0.38 17.99
N GLY A 202 10.59 0.35 18.08
CA GLY A 202 9.83 0.62 19.30
C GLY A 202 9.80 2.09 19.70
N VAL A 203 10.36 3.02 18.89
CA VAL A 203 10.29 4.46 19.16
C VAL A 203 8.89 5.01 18.88
N GLN A 204 8.61 6.20 19.43
CA GLN A 204 7.36 6.91 19.15
C GLN A 204 7.23 7.22 17.66
N PHE A 205 6.01 7.24 17.17
CA PHE A 205 5.69 7.44 15.75
C PHE A 205 6.28 8.75 15.18
N GLU A 206 6.23 9.83 15.96
CA GLU A 206 6.76 11.15 15.58
C GLU A 206 8.28 11.13 15.41
N ILE A 207 8.99 10.38 16.25
CA ILE A 207 10.45 10.19 16.14
C ILE A 207 10.76 9.38 14.89
N GLY A 208 9.96 8.36 14.58
CA GLY A 208 10.07 7.58 13.35
C GLY A 208 9.94 8.44 12.09
N ILE A 209 8.99 9.37 12.08
CA ILE A 209 8.83 10.37 11.01
C ILE A 209 10.08 11.21 10.84
N MET A 210 10.61 11.77 11.93
CA MET A 210 11.79 12.65 11.89
C MET A 210 13.03 11.93 11.37
N LEU A 211 13.25 10.69 11.77
CA LEU A 211 14.35 9.86 11.28
C LEU A 211 14.24 9.61 9.76
N GLY A 212 13.05 9.24 9.28
CA GLY A 212 12.81 9.01 7.86
C GLY A 212 12.96 10.29 7.03
N LEU A 213 12.36 11.39 7.49
CA LEU A 213 12.41 12.68 6.81
C LEU A 213 13.83 13.21 6.71
N GLY A 214 14.63 13.07 7.77
CA GLY A 214 16.04 13.49 7.78
C GLY A 214 16.85 12.84 6.65
N GLY A 215 16.72 11.53 6.45
CA GLY A 215 17.39 10.83 5.36
C GLY A 215 16.96 11.31 3.96
N VAL A 216 15.67 11.53 3.77
CA VAL A 216 15.11 12.04 2.49
C VAL A 216 15.63 13.45 2.18
N LEU A 217 15.64 14.34 3.17
CA LEU A 217 16.11 15.72 3.01
C LEU A 217 17.58 15.78 2.59
N VAL A 218 18.45 14.98 3.23
CA VAL A 218 19.87 14.93 2.88
C VAL A 218 20.05 14.53 1.40
N CYS A 219 19.39 13.50 0.94
CA CYS A 219 19.48 13.05 -0.45
C CYS A 219 18.93 14.09 -1.44
N SER A 220 17.77 14.68 -1.14
CA SER A 220 17.10 15.63 -2.03
C SER A 220 17.87 16.94 -2.19
N PHE A 221 18.32 17.55 -1.08
CA PHE A 221 18.99 18.84 -1.13
C PHE A 221 20.38 18.79 -1.76
N LEU A 222 21.15 17.72 -1.50
CA LEU A 222 22.54 17.65 -1.94
C LEU A 222 22.72 17.18 -3.38
N GLY A 223 21.86 16.29 -3.86
CA GLY A 223 22.14 15.62 -5.12
C GLY A 223 21.03 15.65 -6.18
N GLY A 224 19.82 16.10 -5.85
CA GLY A 224 18.69 16.17 -6.77
C GLY A 224 18.42 14.84 -7.47
N MET A 225 17.96 14.89 -8.73
CA MET A 225 17.59 13.70 -9.51
C MET A 225 18.72 12.69 -9.69
N LYS A 226 19.99 13.15 -9.75
CA LYS A 226 21.14 12.24 -9.87
C LYS A 226 21.28 11.36 -8.65
N ALA A 227 21.26 11.93 -7.44
CA ALA A 227 21.34 11.18 -6.19
C ALA A 227 20.11 10.31 -5.98
N ILE A 228 18.92 10.87 -6.19
CA ILE A 228 17.65 10.15 -6.05
C ILE A 228 17.61 8.90 -6.93
N THR A 229 18.00 9.02 -8.21
CA THR A 229 17.98 7.86 -9.12
C THR A 229 18.88 6.74 -8.65
N TRP A 230 20.11 7.03 -8.21
CA TRP A 230 21.02 5.98 -7.72
C TRP A 230 20.60 5.37 -6.37
N THR A 231 20.02 6.18 -5.49
CA THR A 231 19.43 5.70 -4.26
C THR A 231 18.27 4.73 -4.56
N GLN A 232 17.41 5.06 -5.52
CA GLN A 232 16.30 4.21 -5.92
C GLN A 232 16.74 2.94 -6.64
N VAL A 233 17.79 2.97 -7.45
CA VAL A 233 18.38 1.74 -8.02
C VAL A 233 18.83 0.81 -6.89
N SER A 234 19.47 1.35 -5.87
CA SER A 234 19.90 0.58 -4.70
C SER A 234 18.72 0.05 -3.90
N GLN A 235 17.68 0.87 -3.70
CA GLN A 235 16.43 0.45 -3.04
C GLN A 235 15.72 -0.65 -3.81
N TYR A 236 15.62 -0.54 -5.13
CA TYR A 236 15.02 -1.57 -5.99
C TYR A 236 15.63 -2.94 -5.74
N ILE A 237 16.95 -3.02 -5.69
CA ILE A 237 17.68 -4.28 -5.46
C ILE A 237 17.33 -4.87 -4.09
N VAL A 238 17.40 -4.06 -3.03
CA VAL A 238 17.11 -4.51 -1.67
C VAL A 238 15.66 -4.96 -1.54
N VAL A 239 14.71 -4.17 -2.02
CA VAL A 239 13.28 -4.47 -1.92
C VAL A 239 12.95 -5.73 -2.72
N LEU A 240 13.52 -5.87 -3.93
CA LEU A 240 13.29 -7.06 -4.77
C LEU A 240 13.78 -8.33 -4.05
N LEU A 241 15.00 -8.32 -3.50
CA LEU A 241 15.54 -9.45 -2.75
C LEU A 241 14.74 -9.73 -1.48
N ALA A 242 14.44 -8.70 -0.70
CA ALA A 242 13.70 -8.81 0.56
C ALA A 242 12.27 -9.32 0.37
N PHE A 243 11.67 -9.09 -0.80
CA PHE A 243 10.33 -9.56 -1.12
C PHE A 243 10.33 -10.94 -1.76
N LEU A 244 11.18 -11.17 -2.78
CA LEU A 244 11.20 -12.45 -3.50
C LEU A 244 11.74 -13.59 -2.66
N ALA A 245 12.76 -13.37 -1.82
CA ALA A 245 13.36 -14.45 -1.04
C ALA A 245 12.35 -15.11 -0.07
N PRO A 246 11.64 -14.39 0.81
CA PRO A 246 10.65 -15.02 1.69
C PRO A 246 9.43 -15.56 0.91
N MET A 247 9.02 -14.92 -0.19
CA MET A 247 7.93 -15.42 -1.04
C MET A 247 8.29 -16.74 -1.70
N SER A 248 9.52 -16.86 -2.26
CA SER A 248 10.02 -18.10 -2.85
C SER A 248 10.17 -19.21 -1.82
N TRP A 249 10.63 -18.86 -0.62
CA TRP A 249 10.74 -19.81 0.49
C TRP A 249 9.39 -20.33 0.96
N LEU A 250 8.39 -19.46 1.11
CA LEU A 250 7.03 -19.85 1.48
C LEU A 250 6.37 -20.68 0.39
N ALA A 251 6.51 -20.29 -0.87
CA ALA A 251 5.98 -21.05 -2.00
C ALA A 251 6.61 -22.46 -2.06
N TYR A 252 7.92 -22.57 -1.86
CA TYR A 252 8.58 -23.87 -1.78
C TYR A 252 8.06 -24.72 -0.61
N LYS A 253 7.94 -24.11 0.59
CA LYS A 253 7.49 -24.82 1.78
C LYS A 253 6.03 -25.30 1.69
N GLN A 254 5.15 -24.50 1.08
CA GLN A 254 3.70 -24.79 1.03
C GLN A 254 3.28 -25.55 -0.23
N LEU A 255 3.93 -25.28 -1.35
CA LEU A 255 3.51 -25.74 -2.68
C LEU A 255 4.57 -26.60 -3.37
N GLY A 256 5.76 -26.78 -2.75
CA GLY A 256 6.87 -27.54 -3.35
C GLY A 256 7.58 -26.82 -4.51
N ASN A 257 7.15 -25.61 -4.90
CA ASN A 257 7.72 -24.84 -6.00
C ASN A 257 8.23 -23.48 -5.51
N PRO A 258 9.53 -23.15 -5.69
CA PRO A 258 10.10 -21.89 -5.21
C PRO A 258 9.66 -20.67 -6.06
N VAL A 259 9.13 -20.89 -7.27
CA VAL A 259 8.66 -19.80 -8.13
C VAL A 259 7.19 -19.51 -7.84
N ALA A 260 6.94 -18.59 -6.91
CA ALA A 260 5.60 -18.24 -6.44
C ALA A 260 4.63 -17.90 -7.59
N ALA A 261 5.12 -17.20 -8.63
CA ALA A 261 4.29 -16.84 -9.79
C ALA A 261 3.76 -18.06 -10.58
N VAL A 262 4.52 -19.16 -10.62
CA VAL A 262 4.11 -20.41 -11.30
C VAL A 262 3.19 -21.24 -10.41
N ALA A 263 3.43 -21.23 -9.10
CA ALA A 263 2.61 -21.95 -8.13
C ALA A 263 1.30 -21.24 -7.76
N TYR A 264 1.07 -20.04 -8.29
CA TYR A 264 0.00 -19.15 -7.85
C TYR A 264 -1.40 -19.72 -8.12
N ASP A 265 -1.61 -20.34 -9.29
CA ASP A 265 -2.89 -20.94 -9.68
C ASP A 265 -3.33 -22.05 -8.70
N SER A 266 -2.42 -22.97 -8.38
CA SER A 266 -2.70 -24.04 -7.40
C SER A 266 -3.01 -23.51 -5.99
N HIS A 267 -2.40 -22.39 -5.61
CA HIS A 267 -2.69 -21.73 -4.35
C HIS A 267 -4.08 -21.06 -4.34
N LEU A 268 -4.48 -20.44 -5.43
CA LEU A 268 -5.84 -19.90 -5.58
C LEU A 268 -6.91 -20.97 -5.50
N GLN A 269 -6.69 -22.14 -6.14
CA GLN A 269 -7.59 -23.28 -6.02
C GLN A 269 -7.70 -23.77 -4.57
N ALA A 270 -6.59 -23.90 -3.87
CA ALA A 270 -6.58 -24.30 -2.47
C ALA A 270 -7.37 -23.31 -1.56
N ILE A 271 -7.29 -22.00 -1.84
CA ILE A 271 -8.09 -20.99 -1.14
C ILE A 271 -9.58 -21.17 -1.45
N ALA A 272 -9.96 -21.35 -2.72
CA ALA A 272 -11.34 -21.55 -3.12
C ALA A 272 -11.96 -22.80 -2.50
N ASP A 273 -11.17 -23.88 -2.38
CA ASP A 273 -11.58 -25.11 -1.72
C ASP A 273 -11.76 -24.91 -0.21
N MET A 274 -10.86 -24.17 0.44
CA MET A 274 -11.00 -23.84 1.86
C MET A 274 -12.23 -22.97 2.13
N GLU A 275 -12.50 -21.96 1.32
CA GLU A 275 -13.70 -21.13 1.41
C GLU A 275 -14.98 -21.97 1.26
N THR A 276 -14.98 -22.91 0.32
CA THR A 276 -16.12 -23.81 0.10
C THR A 276 -16.37 -24.69 1.33
N ARG A 277 -15.31 -25.24 1.92
CA ARG A 277 -15.42 -26.04 3.17
C ARG A 277 -15.88 -25.17 4.34
N LEU A 278 -15.35 -23.96 4.47
CA LEU A 278 -15.74 -23.03 5.54
C LEU A 278 -17.22 -22.68 5.44
N LEU A 279 -17.72 -22.36 4.26
CA LEU A 279 -19.13 -22.02 4.02
C LEU A 279 -20.09 -23.17 4.35
N ALA A 280 -19.64 -24.42 4.23
CA ALA A 280 -20.41 -25.62 4.56
C ALA A 280 -20.23 -26.08 6.02
N ALA A 281 -19.32 -25.48 6.79
CA ALA A 281 -19.03 -25.88 8.15
C ALA A 281 -20.23 -25.60 9.09
N PRO A 282 -20.67 -26.57 9.91
CA PRO A 282 -21.80 -26.38 10.83
C PRO A 282 -21.59 -25.24 11.81
N GLU A 283 -20.36 -25.05 12.29
CA GLU A 283 -19.98 -23.98 13.22
C GLU A 283 -20.19 -22.61 12.60
N GLU A 284 -19.81 -22.44 11.34
CA GLU A 284 -19.99 -21.19 10.59
C GLU A 284 -21.48 -20.89 10.40
N LEU A 285 -22.28 -21.91 10.06
CA LEU A 285 -23.73 -21.75 9.91
C LEU A 285 -24.40 -21.34 11.23
N GLN A 286 -23.97 -21.90 12.35
CA GLN A 286 -24.49 -21.51 13.68
C GLN A 286 -24.13 -20.06 14.03
N VAL A 287 -22.88 -19.64 13.79
CA VAL A 287 -22.44 -18.26 14.05
C VAL A 287 -23.24 -17.28 13.20
N ARG A 288 -23.44 -17.58 11.91
CA ARG A 288 -24.24 -16.73 11.01
C ARG A 288 -25.70 -16.63 11.45
N GLN A 289 -26.31 -17.74 11.88
CA GLN A 289 -27.66 -17.73 12.40
C GLN A 289 -27.77 -16.89 13.68
N GLU A 290 -26.79 -16.97 14.57
CA GLU A 290 -26.77 -16.14 15.78
C GLU A 290 -26.64 -14.63 15.45
N PHE A 291 -25.82 -14.23 14.50
CA PHE A 291 -25.76 -12.84 14.07
C PHE A 291 -27.05 -12.38 13.39
N GLU A 292 -27.68 -13.22 12.59
CA GLU A 292 -28.99 -12.90 11.99
C GLU A 292 -30.06 -12.70 13.08
N ARG A 293 -30.10 -13.57 14.08
CA ARG A 293 -31.00 -13.42 15.23
C ARG A 293 -30.73 -12.10 15.97
N ARG A 294 -29.46 -11.72 16.19
CA ARG A 294 -29.11 -10.45 16.82
C ARG A 294 -29.55 -9.26 15.97
N ALA A 295 -29.41 -9.34 14.67
CA ALA A 295 -29.88 -8.29 13.76
C ALA A 295 -31.40 -8.11 13.84
N GLN A 296 -32.16 -9.21 13.84
CA GLN A 296 -33.62 -9.19 13.98
C GLN A 296 -34.06 -8.59 15.31
N VAL A 297 -33.37 -8.87 16.42
CA VAL A 297 -33.64 -8.23 17.73
C VAL A 297 -33.44 -6.72 17.64
N LEU A 298 -32.39 -6.25 16.99
CA LEU A 298 -32.17 -4.80 16.82
C LEU A 298 -33.20 -4.18 15.88
N GLU A 299 -33.63 -4.87 14.84
CA GLU A 299 -34.71 -4.43 13.96
C GLU A 299 -36.03 -4.25 14.73
N TYR A 300 -36.35 -5.19 15.61
CA TYR A 300 -37.47 -5.03 16.55
C TYR A 300 -37.31 -3.82 17.47
N LYS A 301 -36.12 -3.63 18.06
CA LYS A 301 -35.83 -2.44 18.89
C LYS A 301 -36.00 -1.14 18.14
N LEU A 302 -35.62 -1.10 16.86
CA LEU A 302 -35.73 0.07 15.97
C LEU A 302 -37.20 0.38 15.57
N SER A 303 -38.13 -0.57 15.69
CA SER A 303 -39.55 -0.34 15.39
C SER A 303 -40.23 0.70 16.32
N ASN A 304 -39.77 0.78 17.58
CA ASN A 304 -40.19 1.81 18.54
C ASN A 304 -39.07 2.12 19.52
N VAL A 305 -38.13 2.95 19.08
CA VAL A 305 -36.86 3.22 19.78
C VAL A 305 -37.10 3.71 21.23
N ALA A 306 -38.00 4.67 21.42
CA ALA A 306 -38.21 5.28 22.73
C ALA A 306 -38.75 4.30 23.74
N GLN A 307 -39.73 3.50 23.34
CA GLN A 307 -40.37 2.49 24.24
C GLN A 307 -39.40 1.36 24.54
N ASN A 308 -38.71 0.85 23.52
CA ASN A 308 -37.80 -0.29 23.68
C ASN A 308 -36.56 0.09 24.50
N LEU A 309 -36.04 1.34 24.38
CA LEU A 309 -34.96 1.83 25.21
C LEU A 309 -35.35 1.92 26.68
N GLU A 310 -36.57 2.40 26.97
CA GLU A 310 -37.07 2.50 28.34
C GLU A 310 -37.30 1.10 28.96
N GLN A 311 -37.86 0.18 28.18
CA GLN A 311 -38.00 -1.21 28.64
C GLN A 311 -36.64 -1.86 28.93
N GLU A 312 -35.64 -1.68 28.07
CA GLU A 312 -34.30 -2.23 28.29
C GLU A 312 -33.64 -1.63 29.53
N ARG A 313 -33.83 -0.33 29.76
CA ARG A 313 -33.35 0.36 30.96
C ARG A 313 -33.97 -0.23 32.22
N GLN A 314 -35.29 -0.45 32.21
CA GLN A 314 -36.01 -1.02 33.35
C GLN A 314 -35.55 -2.46 33.62
N LEU A 315 -35.42 -3.29 32.60
CA LEU A 315 -34.93 -4.67 32.73
C LEU A 315 -33.49 -4.73 33.31
N LEU A 316 -32.61 -3.87 32.86
CA LEU A 316 -31.25 -3.83 33.39
C LEU A 316 -31.21 -3.31 34.85
N GLN A 317 -32.04 -2.34 35.19
CA GLN A 317 -32.18 -1.86 36.58
C GLN A 317 -32.73 -2.97 37.49
N GLU A 318 -33.72 -3.72 37.05
CA GLU A 318 -34.26 -4.88 37.79
C GLU A 318 -33.22 -5.97 37.93
N ARG A 319 -32.46 -6.28 36.87
CA ARG A 319 -31.36 -7.24 36.91
C ARG A 319 -30.28 -6.85 37.93
N VAL A 320 -29.88 -5.58 37.96
CA VAL A 320 -28.93 -5.08 38.96
C VAL A 320 -29.49 -5.20 40.39
N ARG A 321 -30.76 -4.84 40.59
CA ARG A 321 -31.45 -4.99 41.92
C ARG A 321 -31.51 -6.46 42.34
N TYR A 322 -31.89 -7.34 41.43
CA TYR A 322 -31.95 -8.78 41.68
C TYR A 322 -30.59 -9.38 42.06
N LEU A 323 -29.52 -9.09 41.25
CA LEU A 323 -28.17 -9.59 41.54
C LEU A 323 -27.66 -9.12 42.92
N ARG A 324 -28.01 -7.91 43.34
CA ARG A 324 -27.67 -7.39 44.67
C ARG A 324 -28.47 -8.11 45.77
N SER A 325 -29.77 -8.42 45.55
CA SER A 325 -30.61 -9.06 46.55
C SER A 325 -30.21 -10.51 46.85
N ILE A 326 -29.68 -11.22 45.84
CA ILE A 326 -29.21 -12.61 46.00
C ILE A 326 -27.72 -12.68 46.41
N HIS A 327 -27.07 -11.53 46.69
CA HIS A 327 -25.65 -11.46 47.04
C HIS A 327 -24.75 -12.17 46.00
N SER A 328 -25.07 -11.99 44.70
CA SER A 328 -24.27 -12.55 43.61
C SER A 328 -22.83 -12.04 43.66
N ASP A 329 -21.93 -12.71 42.92
CA ASP A 329 -20.53 -12.31 42.84
C ASP A 329 -20.37 -10.86 42.34
N MET A 330 -19.36 -10.17 42.86
CA MET A 330 -19.11 -8.75 42.55
C MET A 330 -18.90 -8.53 41.05
N ALA A 331 -18.30 -9.49 40.32
CA ALA A 331 -18.08 -9.41 38.89
C ALA A 331 -19.38 -9.28 38.10
N SER A 332 -20.38 -10.10 38.42
CA SER A 332 -21.71 -10.08 37.78
C SER A 332 -22.45 -8.78 38.05
N ILE A 333 -22.37 -8.23 39.27
CA ILE A 333 -22.99 -6.94 39.63
C ILE A 333 -22.30 -5.78 38.87
N VAL A 334 -20.95 -5.78 38.78
CA VAL A 334 -20.20 -4.75 38.06
C VAL A 334 -20.51 -4.83 36.57
N GLN A 335 -20.62 -6.04 35.99
CA GLN A 335 -20.98 -6.21 34.60
C GLN A 335 -22.36 -5.65 34.28
N ALA A 336 -23.39 -6.00 35.07
CA ALA A 336 -24.74 -5.50 34.88
C ALA A 336 -24.83 -3.96 35.04
N ASN A 337 -24.06 -3.36 35.97
CA ASN A 337 -23.97 -1.92 36.08
C ASN A 337 -23.28 -1.27 34.85
N ARG A 338 -22.23 -1.89 34.28
CA ARG A 338 -21.62 -1.41 33.06
C ARG A 338 -22.57 -1.44 31.88
N GLU A 339 -23.34 -2.50 31.74
CA GLU A 339 -24.36 -2.61 30.69
C GLU A 339 -25.39 -1.48 30.81
N LEU A 340 -25.86 -1.17 32.05
CA LEU A 340 -26.78 -0.06 32.30
C LEU A 340 -26.17 1.33 32.01
N VAL A 341 -24.91 1.56 32.40
CA VAL A 341 -24.23 2.84 32.16
C VAL A 341 -23.92 3.06 30.69
N ASN A 342 -23.65 1.99 29.95
CA ASN A 342 -23.37 2.04 28.51
C ASN A 342 -24.62 2.15 27.65
N LEU A 343 -25.83 2.08 28.23
CA LEU A 343 -27.05 2.30 27.49
C LEU A 343 -27.14 3.74 26.97
N PRO A 344 -27.58 3.96 25.73
CA PRO A 344 -27.80 5.30 25.19
C PRO A 344 -28.69 6.15 26.09
N ARG A 345 -28.40 7.44 26.18
CA ARG A 345 -29.14 8.34 27.04
C ARG A 345 -30.43 8.83 26.39
N THR A 346 -30.36 9.05 25.08
CA THR A 346 -31.48 9.56 24.28
C THR A 346 -31.95 8.55 23.24
N PRO A 347 -33.22 8.61 22.79
CA PRO A 347 -33.71 7.77 21.71
C PRO A 347 -32.96 7.97 20.39
N GLU A 348 -32.45 9.18 20.12
CA GLU A 348 -31.67 9.49 18.93
C GLU A 348 -30.32 8.76 18.94
N GLU A 349 -29.62 8.81 20.06
CA GLU A 349 -28.35 8.04 20.24
C GLU A 349 -28.60 6.53 20.13
N ALA A 350 -29.68 6.03 20.72
CA ALA A 350 -30.07 4.63 20.62
C ALA A 350 -30.34 4.21 19.18
N LYS A 351 -31.05 5.06 18.42
CA LYS A 351 -31.34 4.81 16.99
C LYS A 351 -30.07 4.69 16.17
N ILE A 352 -29.14 5.61 16.31
CA ILE A 352 -27.87 5.58 15.57
C ILE A 352 -27.07 4.33 15.95
N LEU A 353 -26.86 4.08 17.24
CA LEU A 353 -26.11 2.93 17.72
C LEU A 353 -26.70 1.61 17.26
N TRP A 354 -28.02 1.44 17.39
CA TRP A 354 -28.71 0.20 17.02
C TRP A 354 -28.74 0.01 15.49
N GLN A 355 -28.81 1.07 14.71
CA GLN A 355 -28.68 0.99 13.25
C GLN A 355 -27.28 0.54 12.82
N GLU A 356 -26.23 1.10 13.43
CA GLU A 356 -24.84 0.69 13.17
C GLU A 356 -24.62 -0.79 13.54
N GLN A 357 -25.04 -1.19 14.75
CA GLN A 357 -24.92 -2.57 15.20
C GLN A 357 -25.74 -3.54 14.35
N MET A 358 -26.96 -3.16 13.93
CA MET A 358 -27.78 -3.98 13.05
C MET A 358 -27.10 -4.17 11.70
N HIS A 359 -26.51 -3.11 11.14
CA HIS A 359 -25.77 -3.20 9.90
C HIS A 359 -24.57 -4.14 10.03
N GLU A 360 -23.79 -4.01 11.10
CA GLU A 360 -22.66 -4.89 11.41
C GLU A 360 -23.11 -6.36 11.55
N TYR A 361 -24.18 -6.63 12.30
CA TYR A 361 -24.66 -8.00 12.49
C TYR A 361 -25.24 -8.59 11.21
N ARG A 362 -25.95 -7.80 10.39
CA ARG A 362 -26.39 -8.24 9.06
C ARG A 362 -25.22 -8.55 8.13
N GLN A 363 -24.17 -7.76 8.18
CA GLN A 363 -22.95 -8.04 7.42
C GLN A 363 -22.31 -9.36 7.89
N ARG A 364 -22.19 -9.59 9.21
CA ARG A 364 -21.61 -10.82 9.79
C ARG A 364 -22.47 -12.05 9.58
N SER A 365 -23.78 -11.91 9.37
CA SER A 365 -24.67 -13.04 9.05
C SER A 365 -24.54 -13.50 7.59
N GLN A 366 -23.95 -12.70 6.72
CA GLN A 366 -23.75 -13.07 5.33
C GLN A 366 -22.56 -14.04 5.17
N PRO A 367 -22.58 -14.88 4.11
CA PRO A 367 -21.42 -15.70 3.76
C PRO A 367 -20.15 -14.87 3.67
N LEU A 368 -19.05 -15.37 4.24
CA LEU A 368 -17.74 -14.67 4.25
C LEU A 368 -17.84 -13.21 4.73
N ASN A 369 -18.74 -12.93 5.68
CA ASN A 369 -18.94 -11.58 6.22
C ASN A 369 -19.34 -10.54 5.14
N GLY A 370 -20.07 -10.96 4.12
CA GLY A 370 -20.50 -10.11 3.00
C GLY A 370 -19.40 -9.78 1.97
N VAL A 371 -18.21 -10.33 2.16
CA VAL A 371 -17.13 -10.19 1.18
C VAL A 371 -17.23 -11.31 0.15
N PRO A 372 -17.04 -11.04 -1.16
CA PRO A 372 -16.99 -12.10 -2.15
C PRO A 372 -15.81 -13.03 -1.92
N ARG A 373 -15.83 -14.21 -2.53
CA ARG A 373 -14.70 -15.14 -2.46
C ARG A 373 -13.41 -14.45 -2.90
N HIS A 374 -12.32 -14.70 -2.17
CA HIS A 374 -11.03 -14.00 -2.37
C HIS A 374 -10.51 -14.03 -3.80
N THR A 375 -10.79 -15.11 -4.52
CA THR A 375 -10.32 -15.34 -5.89
C THR A 375 -11.22 -14.76 -6.97
N LEU A 376 -12.43 -14.29 -6.62
CA LEU A 376 -13.36 -13.71 -7.59
C LEU A 376 -13.07 -12.21 -7.78
N PRO A 377 -13.02 -11.74 -9.04
CA PRO A 377 -12.78 -10.33 -9.33
C PRO A 377 -13.98 -9.43 -9.07
N PHE A 378 -15.19 -9.99 -9.01
CA PHE A 378 -16.45 -9.24 -8.82
C PHE A 378 -17.35 -9.95 -7.81
N ALA A 379 -18.14 -9.17 -7.07
CA ALA A 379 -19.17 -9.68 -6.19
C ALA A 379 -20.47 -9.97 -6.98
N GLY A 380 -21.26 -10.92 -6.49
CA GLY A 380 -22.50 -11.35 -7.14
C GLY A 380 -22.26 -12.44 -8.19
N ASP A 381 -23.36 -12.98 -8.73
CA ASP A 381 -23.35 -14.04 -9.76
C ASP A 381 -24.02 -13.51 -11.04
N PRO A 382 -23.32 -13.52 -12.19
CA PRO A 382 -23.92 -13.08 -13.46
C PRO A 382 -25.07 -13.98 -13.95
N GLU A 383 -25.14 -15.24 -13.50
CA GLU A 383 -26.17 -16.21 -13.86
C GLU A 383 -27.20 -16.41 -12.72
N GLY A 384 -27.04 -15.70 -11.59
CA GLY A 384 -27.88 -15.81 -10.43
C GLY A 384 -29.20 -15.05 -10.52
N SER A 385 -29.79 -14.77 -9.35
CA SER A 385 -31.02 -13.96 -9.24
C SER A 385 -30.84 -12.55 -9.81
N PRO A 386 -31.93 -11.83 -10.14
CA PRO A 386 -31.85 -10.43 -10.62
C PRO A 386 -31.09 -9.51 -9.65
N GLN A 387 -31.11 -9.80 -8.35
CA GLN A 387 -30.38 -9.04 -7.34
C GLN A 387 -28.88 -9.33 -7.43
N GLU A 388 -28.49 -10.58 -7.60
CA GLU A 388 -27.07 -10.99 -7.78
C GLU A 388 -26.49 -10.48 -9.07
N GLN A 389 -27.25 -10.48 -10.17
CA GLN A 389 -26.86 -9.88 -11.43
C GLN A 389 -26.64 -8.36 -11.31
N ALA A 390 -27.53 -7.65 -10.62
CA ALA A 390 -27.39 -6.22 -10.35
C ALA A 390 -26.15 -5.92 -9.48
N LEU A 391 -25.87 -6.78 -8.50
CA LEU A 391 -24.70 -6.71 -7.65
C LEU A 391 -23.41 -6.91 -8.46
N PHE A 392 -23.38 -7.93 -9.31
CA PHE A 392 -22.27 -8.22 -10.21
C PHE A 392 -21.97 -7.05 -11.16
N ASP A 393 -23.00 -6.48 -11.78
CA ASP A 393 -22.86 -5.35 -12.69
C ASP A 393 -22.38 -4.08 -11.96
N LYS A 394 -22.83 -3.83 -10.73
CA LYS A 394 -22.35 -2.72 -9.89
C LYS A 394 -20.89 -2.92 -9.52
N SER A 395 -20.53 -4.11 -9.03
CA SER A 395 -19.16 -4.46 -8.65
C SER A 395 -18.20 -4.32 -9.84
N ARG A 396 -18.56 -4.88 -11.01
CA ARG A 396 -17.77 -4.78 -12.24
C ARG A 396 -17.56 -3.33 -12.68
N ARG A 397 -18.60 -2.50 -12.67
CA ARG A 397 -18.48 -1.07 -13.03
C ARG A 397 -17.56 -0.32 -12.09
N ASN A 398 -17.70 -0.52 -10.78
CA ASN A 398 -16.87 0.14 -9.79
C ASN A 398 -15.41 -0.32 -9.86
N PHE A 399 -15.17 -1.61 -10.09
CA PHE A 399 -13.85 -2.16 -10.34
C PHE A 399 -13.17 -1.51 -11.56
N LEU A 400 -13.87 -1.47 -12.70
CA LEU A 400 -13.34 -0.85 -13.92
C LEU A 400 -13.14 0.66 -13.74
N ALA A 401 -14.07 1.35 -13.10
CA ALA A 401 -13.95 2.78 -12.83
C ALA A 401 -12.70 3.08 -11.96
N LEU A 402 -12.48 2.31 -10.90
CA LEU A 402 -11.31 2.45 -10.04
C LEU A 402 -10.02 2.12 -10.80
N MET A 403 -10.00 1.02 -11.55
CA MET A 403 -8.84 0.61 -12.35
C MET A 403 -8.42 1.71 -13.34
N PHE A 404 -9.38 2.26 -14.11
CA PHE A 404 -9.08 3.34 -15.06
C PHE A 404 -8.72 4.65 -14.35
N CYS A 405 -9.38 4.98 -13.24
CA CYS A 405 -9.05 6.14 -12.42
C CYS A 405 -7.59 6.09 -11.93
N LEU A 406 -7.18 4.96 -11.39
CA LEU A 406 -5.81 4.72 -10.92
C LEU A 406 -4.81 4.73 -12.08
N MET A 407 -5.16 4.12 -13.21
CA MET A 407 -4.29 4.08 -14.39
C MET A 407 -4.01 5.48 -14.93
N LEU A 408 -5.06 6.29 -15.12
CA LEU A 408 -4.92 7.66 -15.61
C LEU A 408 -4.30 8.58 -14.54
N GLY A 409 -4.70 8.43 -13.27
CA GLY A 409 -4.12 9.18 -12.16
C GLY A 409 -2.61 8.93 -12.00
N THR A 410 -2.19 7.67 -12.06
CA THR A 410 -0.77 7.29 -12.02
C THR A 410 -0.01 7.86 -13.22
N ALA A 411 -0.62 7.82 -14.41
CA ALA A 411 0.00 8.38 -15.60
C ALA A 411 0.18 9.91 -15.53
N GLY A 412 -0.59 10.61 -14.69
CA GLY A 412 -0.47 12.05 -14.43
C GLY A 412 0.46 12.45 -13.29
N LEU A 413 1.06 11.50 -12.56
CA LEU A 413 1.89 11.81 -11.39
C LEU A 413 3.16 12.57 -11.76
N PRO A 414 3.37 13.78 -11.21
CA PRO A 414 4.51 14.64 -11.60
C PRO A 414 5.86 13.98 -11.36
N HIS A 415 6.04 13.28 -10.24
CA HIS A 415 7.31 12.64 -9.91
C HIS A 415 7.65 11.47 -10.86
N LEU A 416 6.64 10.74 -11.35
CA LEU A 416 6.82 9.68 -12.34
C LEU A 416 7.21 10.28 -13.70
N LEU A 417 6.53 11.33 -14.13
CA LEU A 417 6.76 11.97 -15.43
C LEU A 417 8.14 12.63 -15.51
N THR A 418 8.61 13.26 -14.43
CA THR A 418 9.95 13.89 -14.40
C THR A 418 11.08 12.90 -14.62
N ARG A 419 10.91 11.64 -14.30
CA ARG A 419 11.90 10.58 -14.51
C ARG A 419 12.23 10.33 -15.98
N TYR A 420 11.30 10.61 -16.87
CA TYR A 420 11.49 10.40 -18.30
C TYR A 420 12.24 11.55 -19.01
N TYR A 421 12.59 12.62 -18.28
CA TYR A 421 13.51 13.65 -18.76
C TYR A 421 14.99 13.29 -18.51
N THR A 422 15.28 12.28 -17.69
CA THR A 422 16.63 11.85 -17.29
C THR A 422 17.37 10.98 -18.31
#